data_192920d81dae4cae42d1f91ba96f1da5
#
_entry.id   192920d81dae4cae42d1f91ba96f1da5
#
_cell.length_a   1.000
_cell.length_b   1.000
_cell.length_c   1.000
_cell.angle_alpha   90.00
_cell.angle_beta   90.00
_cell.angle_gamma   90.00
#
_symmetry.space_group_name_H-M   'P 1'
#
loop_
_entity.id
_entity.type
_entity.pdbx_description
1 polymer ?
#
loop_
_entity_poly.entity_id
_entity_poly.type
_entity_poly.pdbx_seq_one_letter_code
_entity_poly.pdbx_strand_id
1 'polypeptide(L)'
;MDFVLHSHRFGLELAGENALLGQLWGELASSLKSLTDERLAAEFEIDSSKKPQMSLSRTINRVLSEELLGRGWTGESGIFQDPEYSNERRWRLDFSKVLIDNDSQRRGVAVEVAFNHGEAIAWNLLKPVLASELNHVTKQIDIGAGIGVVIAATDSLKEAGGFDTAVGSFEKFLTYLKPLQNQLTVPMILVGLEAPQHFYVEKVRDPVTSRNRGQVRFL
;
A
#
# COMPACT_ATOMS: atom_id res chain seq x y z
N MET A 1 15.01 2.23 3.03
CA MET A 1 14.20 1.13 3.62
C MET A 1 14.10 0.01 2.60
N ASP A 2 14.35 -1.23 3.00
CA ASP A 2 14.22 -2.40 2.16
C ASP A 2 12.78 -2.93 2.15
N PHE A 3 12.48 -3.86 1.25
CA PHE A 3 11.20 -4.53 1.20
C PHE A 3 11.34 -5.95 0.61
N VAL A 4 10.48 -6.84 1.09
CA VAL A 4 10.33 -8.20 0.58
C VAL A 4 9.10 -8.32 -0.30
N LEU A 5 9.12 -9.26 -1.24
CA LEU A 5 8.06 -9.46 -2.21
C LEU A 5 7.50 -10.89 -2.14
N HIS A 6 6.20 -11.00 -2.35
CA HIS A 6 5.54 -12.28 -2.59
C HIS A 6 4.66 -12.18 -3.84
N SER A 7 4.85 -13.13 -4.77
CA SER A 7 4.04 -13.24 -5.99
C SER A 7 2.86 -14.18 -5.76
N HIS A 8 1.64 -13.64 -5.81
CA HIS A 8 0.41 -14.43 -5.81
C HIS A 8 -0.11 -14.51 -7.24
N ARG A 9 -0.44 -15.74 -7.70
CA ARG A 9 -0.91 -16.00 -9.06
C ARG A 9 -0.02 -15.35 -10.14
N PHE A 10 1.29 -15.46 -9.97
CA PHE A 10 2.28 -14.97 -10.94
C PHE A 10 2.24 -13.44 -11.15
N GLY A 11 1.91 -12.64 -10.13
CA GLY A 11 1.83 -11.18 -10.25
C GLY A 11 3.15 -10.52 -10.63
N LEU A 12 4.28 -10.98 -10.05
CA LEU A 12 5.61 -10.48 -10.39
C LEU A 12 6.05 -10.89 -11.80
N GLU A 13 5.79 -12.14 -12.17
CA GLU A 13 6.12 -12.71 -13.46
C GLU A 13 5.34 -12.00 -14.57
N LEU A 14 4.05 -11.76 -14.36
CA LEU A 14 3.22 -10.99 -15.27
C LEU A 14 3.70 -9.54 -15.44
N ALA A 15 4.12 -8.90 -14.34
CA ALA A 15 4.74 -7.58 -14.41
C ALA A 15 6.07 -7.60 -15.18
N GLY A 16 6.83 -8.70 -15.11
CA GLY A 16 8.08 -8.86 -15.86
C GLY A 16 7.89 -9.09 -17.35
N GLU A 17 6.82 -9.76 -17.75
CA GLU A 17 6.56 -10.16 -19.14
C GLU A 17 5.71 -9.14 -19.92
N ASN A 18 4.85 -8.39 -19.27
CA ASN A 18 3.98 -7.40 -19.89
C ASN A 18 4.58 -5.98 -19.78
N ALA A 19 4.88 -5.34 -20.91
CA ALA A 19 5.55 -4.04 -20.95
C ALA A 19 4.82 -2.93 -20.17
N LEU A 20 3.48 -2.87 -20.26
CA LEU A 20 2.69 -1.85 -19.54
C LEU A 20 2.67 -2.09 -18.04
N LEU A 21 2.49 -3.35 -17.62
CA LEU A 21 2.52 -3.71 -16.20
C LEU A 21 3.93 -3.56 -15.64
N GLY A 22 4.98 -3.88 -16.42
CA GLY A 22 6.37 -3.66 -16.06
C GLY A 22 6.71 -2.18 -15.85
N GLN A 23 6.18 -1.30 -16.70
CA GLN A 23 6.30 0.14 -16.52
C GLN A 23 5.64 0.58 -15.20
N LEU A 24 4.38 0.19 -14.96
CA LEU A 24 3.64 0.57 -13.76
C LEU A 24 4.29 0.02 -12.49
N TRP A 25 4.73 -1.24 -12.52
CA TRP A 25 5.48 -1.84 -11.41
C TRP A 25 6.81 -1.12 -11.17
N GLY A 26 7.54 -0.76 -12.23
CA GLY A 26 8.78 0.00 -12.14
C GLY A 26 8.60 1.38 -11.49
N GLU A 27 7.52 2.09 -11.83
CA GLU A 27 7.16 3.36 -11.19
C GLU A 27 6.87 3.18 -9.70
N LEU A 28 6.09 2.16 -9.34
CA LEU A 28 5.75 1.86 -7.94
C LEU A 28 6.99 1.42 -7.16
N ALA A 29 7.80 0.52 -7.71
CA ALA A 29 9.03 0.06 -7.07
C ALA A 29 10.05 1.19 -6.86
N SER A 30 10.12 2.15 -7.81
CA SER A 30 10.94 3.35 -7.65
C SER A 30 10.43 4.25 -6.53
N SER A 31 9.10 4.39 -6.40
CA SER A 31 8.48 5.14 -5.30
C SER A 31 8.73 4.46 -3.94
N LEU A 32 8.68 3.14 -3.88
CA LEU A 32 9.04 2.38 -2.65
C LEU A 32 10.51 2.57 -2.27
N LYS A 33 11.43 2.54 -3.25
CA LYS A 33 12.86 2.78 -3.02
C LYS A 33 13.18 4.20 -2.57
N SER A 34 12.32 5.18 -2.85
CA SER A 34 12.48 6.55 -2.36
C SER A 34 12.19 6.71 -0.86
N LEU A 35 11.63 5.68 -0.21
CA LEU A 35 11.44 5.61 1.24
C LEU A 35 12.78 5.26 1.93
N THR A 36 13.81 6.12 1.79
CA THR A 36 15.08 5.90 2.47
C THR A 36 14.97 6.20 3.97
N ASP A 37 15.89 5.64 4.75
CA ASP A 37 15.89 5.83 6.21
C ASP A 37 16.05 7.31 6.57
N GLU A 38 16.96 8.02 5.89
CA GLU A 38 17.20 9.44 6.12
C GLU A 38 15.95 10.28 5.82
N ARG A 39 15.29 9.98 4.69
CA ARG A 39 14.06 10.68 4.29
C ARG A 39 12.94 10.43 5.29
N LEU A 40 12.73 9.17 5.67
CA LEU A 40 11.66 8.83 6.61
C LEU A 40 11.87 9.43 7.99
N ALA A 41 13.10 9.43 8.50
CA ALA A 41 13.41 10.05 9.78
C ALA A 41 13.13 11.57 9.75
N ALA A 42 13.63 12.28 8.72
CA ALA A 42 13.42 13.71 8.56
C ALA A 42 11.94 14.07 8.38
N GLU A 43 11.23 13.36 7.51
CA GLU A 43 9.81 13.61 7.25
C GLU A 43 8.93 13.27 8.45
N PHE A 44 9.28 12.25 9.24
CA PHE A 44 8.57 11.93 10.47
C PHE A 44 8.69 13.05 11.50
N GLU A 45 9.85 13.67 11.65
CA GLU A 45 10.04 14.82 12.56
C GLU A 45 9.24 16.03 12.09
N ILE A 46 9.24 16.32 10.78
CA ILE A 46 8.43 17.39 10.19
C ILE A 46 6.95 17.15 10.43
N ASP A 47 6.46 15.96 10.17
CA ASP A 47 5.06 15.61 10.36
C ASP A 47 4.66 15.65 11.84
N SER A 48 5.52 15.14 12.72
CA SER A 48 5.30 15.12 14.18
C SER A 48 5.30 16.51 14.80
N SER A 49 6.03 17.48 14.23
CA SER A 49 6.00 18.88 14.65
C SER A 49 4.65 19.54 14.36
N LYS A 50 3.98 19.15 13.27
CA LYS A 50 2.65 19.67 12.89
C LYS A 50 1.54 18.98 13.68
N LYS A 51 1.62 17.65 13.79
CA LYS A 51 0.65 16.82 14.52
C LYS A 51 1.34 15.59 15.08
N PRO A 52 1.37 15.40 16.41
CA PRO A 52 2.01 14.26 17.03
C PRO A 52 1.54 12.93 16.40
N GLN A 53 2.47 12.07 16.06
CA GLN A 53 2.24 10.73 15.54
C GLN A 53 2.88 9.69 16.44
N MET A 54 2.40 8.45 16.40
CA MET A 54 2.93 7.36 17.21
C MET A 54 3.76 6.37 16.38
N SER A 55 3.62 6.39 15.04
CA SER A 55 4.28 5.45 14.15
C SER A 55 4.61 6.07 12.80
N LEU A 56 5.46 5.40 12.04
CA LEU A 56 5.82 5.77 10.67
C LEU A 56 4.66 5.67 9.65
N SER A 57 3.54 5.02 9.98
CA SER A 57 2.47 4.70 9.02
C SER A 57 1.99 5.92 8.23
N ARG A 58 1.77 7.04 8.91
CA ARG A 58 1.29 8.27 8.28
C ARG A 58 2.34 8.92 7.39
N THR A 59 3.60 8.96 7.84
CA THR A 59 4.71 9.51 7.07
C THR A 59 4.97 8.67 5.82
N ILE A 60 4.98 7.34 5.93
CA ILE A 60 5.11 6.45 4.77
C ILE A 60 3.97 6.69 3.78
N ASN A 61 2.71 6.72 4.23
CA ASN A 61 1.56 6.99 3.37
C ASN A 61 1.67 8.31 2.64
N ARG A 62 2.07 9.38 3.33
CA ARG A 62 2.20 10.71 2.73
C ARG A 62 3.31 10.75 1.69
N VAL A 63 4.51 10.26 2.04
CA VAL A 63 5.66 10.27 1.12
C VAL A 63 5.36 9.42 -0.13
N LEU A 64 4.77 8.23 0.06
CA LEU A 64 4.37 7.37 -1.05
C LEU A 64 3.29 8.03 -1.92
N SER A 65 2.34 8.73 -1.30
CA SER A 65 1.30 9.48 -2.02
C SER A 65 1.90 10.59 -2.88
N GLU A 66 2.82 11.38 -2.36
CA GLU A 66 3.51 12.44 -3.09
C GLU A 66 4.27 11.87 -4.32
N GLU A 67 4.99 10.77 -4.14
CA GLU A 67 5.73 10.11 -5.21
C GLU A 67 4.81 9.56 -6.31
N LEU A 68 3.75 8.87 -5.93
CA LEU A 68 2.84 8.24 -6.90
C LEU A 68 2.00 9.29 -7.64
N LEU A 69 1.44 10.29 -6.91
CA LEU A 69 0.70 11.38 -7.54
C LEU A 69 1.59 12.19 -8.50
N GLY A 70 2.84 12.45 -8.12
CA GLY A 70 3.83 13.09 -9.00
C GLY A 70 4.13 12.30 -10.28
N ARG A 71 3.89 10.99 -10.30
CA ARG A 71 4.01 10.10 -11.48
C ARG A 71 2.68 9.91 -12.22
N GLY A 72 1.65 10.66 -11.88
CA GLY A 72 0.34 10.61 -12.54
C GLY A 72 -0.52 9.40 -12.11
N TRP A 73 -0.29 8.82 -10.94
CA TRP A 73 -1.21 7.87 -10.33
C TRP A 73 -2.42 8.61 -9.76
N THR A 74 -3.56 7.96 -9.72
CA THR A 74 -4.77 8.47 -9.09
C THR A 74 -4.85 7.99 -7.64
N GLY A 75 -4.90 8.90 -6.69
CA GLY A 75 -5.11 8.58 -5.27
C GLY A 75 -6.60 8.47 -4.94
N GLU A 76 -6.94 7.73 -3.89
CA GLU A 76 -8.32 7.51 -3.40
C GLU A 76 -9.28 7.14 -4.55
N SER A 77 -8.84 6.23 -5.42
CA SER A 77 -9.54 5.88 -6.66
C SER A 77 -10.82 5.11 -6.36
N GLY A 78 -11.99 5.64 -6.73
CA GLY A 78 -13.27 4.94 -6.61
C GLY A 78 -13.30 3.69 -7.50
N ILE A 79 -13.77 2.57 -6.95
CA ILE A 79 -13.93 1.33 -7.73
C ILE A 79 -15.21 1.40 -8.56
N PHE A 80 -16.31 1.90 -7.98
CA PHE A 80 -17.63 1.91 -8.61
C PHE A 80 -18.08 3.31 -9.01
N GLN A 81 -18.85 3.41 -10.12
CA GLN A 81 -19.49 4.65 -10.55
C GLN A 81 -20.83 4.91 -9.86
N ASP A 82 -21.50 3.86 -9.41
CA ASP A 82 -22.82 3.97 -8.78
C ASP A 82 -22.75 4.93 -7.57
N PRO A 83 -23.64 5.94 -7.49
CA PRO A 83 -23.68 6.90 -6.39
C PRO A 83 -23.83 6.26 -5.00
N GLU A 84 -24.43 5.10 -4.91
CA GLU A 84 -24.58 4.34 -3.66
C GLU A 84 -23.21 3.93 -3.07
N TYR A 85 -22.24 3.63 -3.94
CA TYR A 85 -20.91 3.13 -3.54
C TYR A 85 -19.80 4.17 -3.71
N SER A 86 -19.88 5.03 -4.71
CA SER A 86 -18.79 5.95 -5.10
C SER A 86 -18.42 6.96 -4.01
N ASN A 87 -19.38 7.31 -3.13
CA ASN A 87 -19.16 8.25 -2.04
C ASN A 87 -18.54 7.60 -0.79
N GLU A 88 -18.51 6.26 -0.72
CA GLU A 88 -18.01 5.56 0.44
C GLU A 88 -16.52 5.22 0.31
N ARG A 89 -15.72 5.61 1.31
CA ARG A 89 -14.27 5.35 1.37
C ARG A 89 -13.92 3.86 1.27
N ARG A 90 -14.77 2.99 1.79
CA ARG A 90 -14.52 1.54 1.77
C ARG A 90 -14.39 0.98 0.35
N TRP A 91 -14.95 1.64 -0.66
CA TRP A 91 -14.93 1.25 -2.06
C TRP A 91 -13.88 2.00 -2.87
N ARG A 92 -12.85 2.52 -2.22
CA ARG A 92 -11.74 3.20 -2.88
C ARG A 92 -10.45 2.42 -2.71
N LEU A 93 -9.65 2.44 -3.75
CA LEU A 93 -8.25 2.02 -3.72
C LEU A 93 -7.40 3.18 -3.22
N ASP A 94 -6.34 2.90 -2.50
CA ASP A 94 -5.41 3.97 -2.10
C ASP A 94 -4.77 4.61 -3.34
N PHE A 95 -4.36 3.80 -4.33
CA PHE A 95 -3.88 4.30 -5.61
C PHE A 95 -4.26 3.38 -6.76
N SER A 96 -4.36 3.94 -7.97
CA SER A 96 -4.48 3.19 -9.20
C SER A 96 -3.85 3.94 -10.37
N LYS A 97 -3.40 3.19 -11.37
CA LYS A 97 -3.01 3.73 -12.68
C LYS A 97 -3.30 2.71 -13.76
N VAL A 98 -3.78 3.20 -14.91
CA VAL A 98 -4.12 2.38 -16.07
C VAL A 98 -3.37 2.92 -17.27
N LEU A 99 -2.78 2.04 -18.05
CA LEU A 99 -2.19 2.35 -19.35
C LEU A 99 -2.97 1.60 -20.45
N ILE A 100 -2.94 2.17 -21.64
CA ILE A 100 -3.57 1.59 -22.82
C ILE A 100 -2.50 1.50 -23.91
N ASP A 101 -2.36 0.33 -24.51
CA ASP A 101 -1.43 0.12 -25.62
C ASP A 101 -2.03 0.53 -26.98
N ASN A 102 -1.22 0.39 -28.04
CA ASN A 102 -1.63 0.72 -29.42
C ASN A 102 -2.78 -0.14 -29.93
N ASP A 103 -2.96 -1.34 -29.36
CA ASP A 103 -4.05 -2.27 -29.70
C ASP A 103 -5.29 -2.03 -28.82
N SER A 104 -5.34 -0.89 -28.11
CA SER A 104 -6.41 -0.52 -27.16
C SER A 104 -6.56 -1.49 -25.99
N GLN A 105 -5.54 -2.32 -25.71
CA GLN A 105 -5.54 -3.18 -24.54
C GLN A 105 -5.26 -2.39 -23.28
N ARG A 106 -6.14 -2.55 -22.32
CA ARG A 106 -6.04 -1.89 -21.01
C ARG A 106 -5.28 -2.78 -20.02
N ARG A 107 -4.29 -2.19 -19.36
CA ARG A 107 -3.55 -2.82 -18.27
C ARG A 107 -3.41 -1.82 -17.13
N GLY A 108 -3.77 -2.22 -15.93
CA GLY A 108 -3.71 -1.35 -14.76
C GLY A 108 -3.18 -2.02 -13.52
N VAL A 109 -2.82 -1.18 -12.55
CA VAL A 109 -2.40 -1.60 -11.22
C VAL A 109 -3.31 -0.94 -10.18
N ALA A 110 -3.86 -1.75 -9.30
CA ALA A 110 -4.62 -1.35 -8.13
C ALA A 110 -3.76 -1.52 -6.88
N VAL A 111 -3.58 -0.47 -6.07
CA VAL A 111 -2.70 -0.47 -4.90
C VAL A 111 -3.49 -0.20 -3.63
N GLU A 112 -3.23 -1.02 -2.60
CA GLU A 112 -3.66 -0.85 -1.22
C GLU A 112 -2.46 -0.69 -0.30
N VAL A 113 -2.45 0.33 0.56
CA VAL A 113 -1.44 0.54 1.60
C VAL A 113 -2.05 0.16 2.95
N ALA A 114 -1.76 -1.04 3.38
CA ALA A 114 -2.50 -1.75 4.42
C ALA A 114 -1.88 -1.60 5.82
N PHE A 115 -1.87 -0.37 6.35
CA PHE A 115 -1.42 -0.07 7.72
C PHE A 115 -2.58 0.04 8.72
N ASN A 116 -3.69 -0.62 8.42
CA ASN A 116 -4.88 -0.67 9.27
C ASN A 116 -4.94 -1.98 10.08
N HIS A 117 -5.99 -2.12 10.90
CA HIS A 117 -6.18 -3.29 11.74
C HIS A 117 -6.22 -4.60 10.94
N GLY A 118 -5.69 -5.68 11.52
CA GLY A 118 -5.62 -6.99 10.89
C GLY A 118 -6.97 -7.58 10.44
N GLU A 119 -8.08 -7.07 10.95
CA GLU A 119 -9.44 -7.42 10.48
C GLU A 119 -9.71 -6.95 9.05
N ALA A 120 -9.00 -5.93 8.57
CA ALA A 120 -9.15 -5.42 7.22
C ALA A 120 -8.33 -6.19 6.16
N ILE A 121 -7.54 -7.19 6.55
CA ILE A 121 -6.65 -7.94 5.62
C ILE A 121 -7.43 -8.50 4.44
N ALA A 122 -8.51 -9.25 4.71
CA ALA A 122 -9.32 -9.84 3.64
C ALA A 122 -9.89 -8.78 2.70
N TRP A 123 -10.31 -7.63 3.26
CA TRP A 123 -10.85 -6.53 2.49
C TRP A 123 -9.81 -5.88 1.58
N ASN A 124 -8.61 -5.61 2.10
CA ASN A 124 -7.51 -5.05 1.32
C ASN A 124 -7.07 -5.98 0.18
N LEU A 125 -7.13 -7.30 0.39
CA LEU A 125 -6.85 -8.29 -0.66
C LEU A 125 -7.97 -8.35 -1.72
N LEU A 126 -9.24 -8.12 -1.35
CA LEU A 126 -10.38 -8.20 -2.27
C LEU A 126 -10.57 -6.96 -3.15
N LYS A 127 -10.19 -5.77 -2.69
CA LYS A 127 -10.39 -4.53 -3.49
C LYS A 127 -9.76 -4.59 -4.89
N PRO A 128 -8.52 -5.06 -5.10
CA PRO A 128 -7.98 -5.24 -6.45
C PRO A 128 -8.80 -6.19 -7.33
N VAL A 129 -9.39 -7.24 -6.74
CA VAL A 129 -10.27 -8.16 -7.46
C VAL A 129 -11.53 -7.43 -7.95
N LEU A 130 -12.14 -6.62 -7.08
CA LEU A 130 -13.31 -5.82 -7.45
C LEU A 130 -13.01 -4.83 -8.58
N ALA A 131 -11.82 -4.23 -8.57
CA ALA A 131 -11.38 -3.30 -9.61
C ALA A 131 -11.12 -3.97 -10.97
N SER A 132 -10.87 -5.28 -11.01
CA SER A 132 -10.59 -6.06 -12.22
C SER A 132 -11.83 -6.80 -12.75
N GLU A 133 -12.48 -7.61 -11.92
CA GLU A 133 -13.35 -8.70 -12.40
C GLU A 133 -14.85 -8.43 -12.38
N LEU A 134 -15.35 -7.40 -11.69
CA LEU A 134 -16.79 -7.13 -11.64
C LEU A 134 -17.30 -6.50 -12.93
N ASN A 135 -17.67 -7.33 -13.89
CA ASN A 135 -18.14 -6.89 -15.20
C ASN A 135 -19.65 -6.53 -15.25
N HIS A 136 -20.41 -6.87 -14.21
CA HIS A 136 -21.84 -6.56 -14.11
C HIS A 136 -22.15 -5.22 -13.41
N VAL A 137 -21.12 -4.54 -12.91
CA VAL A 137 -21.20 -3.24 -12.26
C VAL A 137 -20.34 -2.24 -13.03
N THR A 138 -20.85 -1.03 -13.24
CA THR A 138 -20.06 0.02 -13.88
C THR A 138 -18.96 0.48 -12.94
N LYS A 139 -17.72 0.28 -13.35
CA LYS A 139 -16.53 0.65 -12.59
C LYS A 139 -16.08 2.07 -12.93
N GLN A 140 -15.62 2.80 -11.92
CA GLN A 140 -14.91 4.07 -12.11
C GLN A 140 -13.46 3.80 -12.51
N ILE A 141 -12.82 2.82 -11.84
CA ILE A 141 -11.50 2.30 -12.18
C ILE A 141 -11.64 0.85 -12.65
N ASP A 142 -11.16 0.60 -13.85
CA ASP A 142 -11.07 -0.74 -14.42
C ASP A 142 -9.63 -1.02 -14.81
N ILE A 143 -8.95 -1.86 -14.02
CA ILE A 143 -7.57 -2.24 -14.29
C ILE A 143 -7.45 -3.29 -15.41
N GLY A 144 -8.56 -3.79 -15.94
CA GLY A 144 -8.56 -4.82 -16.97
C GLY A 144 -7.84 -6.09 -16.51
N ALA A 145 -7.10 -6.73 -17.41
CA ALA A 145 -6.21 -7.85 -17.07
C ALA A 145 -4.91 -7.30 -16.41
N GLY A 146 -5.08 -6.65 -15.27
CA GLY A 146 -4.04 -5.99 -14.49
C GLY A 146 -3.55 -6.79 -13.29
N ILE A 147 -2.86 -6.11 -12.40
CA ILE A 147 -2.37 -6.69 -11.14
C ILE A 147 -2.83 -5.88 -9.94
N GLY A 148 -3.08 -6.57 -8.83
CA GLY A 148 -3.22 -5.96 -7.52
C GLY A 148 -1.86 -5.81 -6.83
N VAL A 149 -1.67 -4.75 -6.05
CA VAL A 149 -0.51 -4.61 -5.16
C VAL A 149 -0.99 -4.28 -3.77
N VAL A 150 -0.52 -5.02 -2.77
CA VAL A 150 -0.80 -4.73 -1.36
C VAL A 150 0.51 -4.46 -0.65
N ILE A 151 0.64 -3.28 -0.07
CA ILE A 151 1.82 -2.84 0.67
C ILE A 151 1.50 -2.92 2.16
N ALA A 152 2.24 -3.71 2.91
CA ALA A 152 2.06 -3.90 4.35
C ALA A 152 3.39 -3.73 5.10
N ALA A 153 3.32 -3.47 6.39
CA ALA A 153 4.48 -3.52 7.25
C ALA A 153 4.83 -4.99 7.56
N THR A 154 6.10 -5.37 7.52
CA THR A 154 6.56 -6.63 8.14
C THR A 154 6.45 -6.54 9.66
N ASP A 155 6.56 -7.66 10.35
CA ASP A 155 6.60 -7.65 11.82
C ASP A 155 7.80 -6.82 12.33
N SER A 156 8.95 -6.83 11.63
CA SER A 156 10.11 -6.00 11.96
C SER A 156 9.83 -4.50 11.83
N LEU A 157 9.16 -4.06 10.76
CA LEU A 157 8.77 -2.66 10.62
C LEU A 157 7.72 -2.25 11.66
N LYS A 158 6.79 -3.14 12.00
CA LYS A 158 5.80 -2.84 13.04
C LYS A 158 6.48 -2.52 14.37
N GLU A 159 7.47 -3.30 14.76
CA GLU A 159 8.24 -3.10 15.98
C GLU A 159 9.06 -1.81 15.90
N ALA A 160 9.96 -1.70 14.93
CA ALA A 160 10.85 -0.56 14.78
C ALA A 160 10.14 0.75 14.42
N GLY A 161 9.06 0.69 13.66
CA GLY A 161 8.30 1.85 13.19
C GLY A 161 7.23 2.37 14.16
N GLY A 162 7.11 1.80 15.37
CA GLY A 162 6.16 2.22 16.40
C GLY A 162 4.70 1.90 16.09
N PHE A 163 4.41 0.95 15.20
CA PHE A 163 3.04 0.59 14.84
C PHE A 163 2.28 -0.03 16.01
N ASP A 164 0.95 -0.02 15.90
CA ASP A 164 0.09 -0.74 16.85
C ASP A 164 0.17 -2.24 16.59
N THR A 165 0.09 -3.04 17.66
CA THR A 165 0.11 -4.51 17.56
C THR A 165 -1.08 -5.07 16.76
N ALA A 166 -2.21 -4.36 16.75
CA ALA A 166 -3.40 -4.74 16.00
C ALA A 166 -3.28 -4.55 14.48
N VAL A 167 -2.27 -3.80 14.00
CA VAL A 167 -2.02 -3.63 12.56
C VAL A 167 -1.66 -4.97 11.93
N GLY A 168 -2.29 -5.27 10.77
CA GLY A 168 -1.97 -6.46 9.98
C GLY A 168 -0.53 -6.40 9.46
N SER A 169 0.26 -7.47 9.67
CA SER A 169 1.61 -7.56 9.12
C SER A 169 1.63 -8.29 7.78
N PHE A 170 2.69 -8.07 7.00
CA PHE A 170 2.94 -8.78 5.75
C PHE A 170 2.85 -10.30 5.93
N GLU A 171 3.46 -10.84 6.98
CA GLU A 171 3.44 -12.26 7.32
C GLU A 171 2.00 -12.75 7.55
N LYS A 172 1.18 -11.92 8.19
CA LYS A 172 -0.24 -12.23 8.41
C LYS A 172 -1.02 -12.20 7.09
N PHE A 173 -0.74 -11.26 6.18
CA PHE A 173 -1.34 -11.26 4.83
C PHE A 173 -1.08 -12.56 4.09
N LEU A 174 0.14 -13.10 4.16
CA LEU A 174 0.49 -14.38 3.52
C LEU A 174 -0.39 -15.54 4.02
N THR A 175 -0.77 -15.55 5.31
CA THR A 175 -1.64 -16.60 5.86
C THR A 175 -3.06 -16.57 5.30
N TYR A 176 -3.52 -15.42 4.78
CA TYR A 176 -4.85 -15.27 4.19
C TYR A 176 -4.92 -15.75 2.72
N LEU A 177 -3.79 -15.81 2.02
CA LEU A 177 -3.79 -16.15 0.58
C LEU A 177 -4.36 -17.53 0.30
N LYS A 178 -3.99 -18.53 1.09
CA LYS A 178 -4.45 -19.91 0.91
C LYS A 178 -5.95 -20.07 1.18
N PRO A 179 -6.51 -19.61 2.32
CA PRO A 179 -7.94 -19.67 2.58
C PRO A 179 -8.79 -18.89 1.56
N LEU A 180 -8.28 -17.78 1.03
CA LEU A 180 -9.00 -16.91 0.08
C LEU A 180 -8.64 -17.22 -1.38
N GLN A 181 -7.95 -18.31 -1.68
CA GLN A 181 -7.44 -18.60 -3.02
C GLN A 181 -8.49 -18.55 -4.12
N ASN A 182 -9.72 -18.97 -3.84
CA ASN A 182 -10.80 -18.98 -4.82
C ASN A 182 -11.44 -17.58 -5.03
N GLN A 183 -11.27 -16.67 -4.09
CA GLN A 183 -11.76 -15.29 -4.15
C GLN A 183 -10.70 -14.33 -4.72
N LEU A 184 -9.42 -14.65 -4.49
CA LEU A 184 -8.29 -13.84 -4.97
C LEU A 184 -7.86 -14.30 -6.36
N THR A 185 -8.70 -14.03 -7.36
CA THR A 185 -8.54 -14.49 -8.74
C THR A 185 -7.56 -13.65 -9.55
N VAL A 186 -7.31 -12.41 -9.13
CA VAL A 186 -6.39 -11.48 -9.79
C VAL A 186 -4.94 -11.73 -9.39
N PRO A 187 -3.97 -11.71 -10.32
CA PRO A 187 -2.56 -11.71 -10.00
C PRO A 187 -2.19 -10.55 -9.06
N MET A 188 -1.41 -10.84 -8.00
CA MET A 188 -1.04 -9.82 -7.02
C MET A 188 0.44 -9.86 -6.66
N ILE A 189 0.96 -8.69 -6.28
CA ILE A 189 2.27 -8.53 -5.65
C ILE A 189 2.02 -8.04 -4.22
N LEU A 190 2.43 -8.83 -3.24
CA LEU A 190 2.45 -8.37 -1.86
C LEU A 190 3.84 -7.82 -1.54
N VAL A 191 3.86 -6.63 -0.99
CA VAL A 191 5.08 -5.90 -0.60
C VAL A 191 5.11 -5.78 0.91
N GLY A 192 6.14 -6.35 1.54
CA GLY A 192 6.42 -6.21 2.96
C GLY A 192 7.53 -5.18 3.18
N LEU A 193 7.20 -3.99 3.68
CA LEU A 193 8.21 -2.99 4.04
C LEU A 193 8.96 -3.44 5.29
N GLU A 194 10.30 -3.43 5.24
CA GLU A 194 11.15 -3.85 6.33
C GLU A 194 11.49 -2.71 7.30
N ALA A 195 12.01 -3.03 8.47
CA ALA A 195 12.46 -2.05 9.45
C ALA A 195 13.54 -1.13 8.86
N PRO A 196 13.55 0.17 9.23
CA PRO A 196 14.71 1.01 8.98
C PRO A 196 15.96 0.43 9.61
N GLN A 197 17.11 0.58 8.94
CA GLN A 197 18.39 0.03 9.41
C GLN A 197 19.13 0.96 10.37
N HIS A 198 18.83 2.26 10.33
CA HIS A 198 19.59 3.29 11.04
C HIS A 198 18.82 4.01 12.14
N PHE A 199 17.52 3.75 12.27
CA PHE A 199 16.70 4.35 13.31
C PHE A 199 15.47 3.48 13.66
N TYR A 200 14.84 3.81 14.78
CA TYR A 200 13.53 3.29 15.17
C TYR A 200 12.67 4.40 15.78
N VAL A 201 11.39 4.14 15.95
CA VAL A 201 10.44 5.06 16.59
C VAL A 201 10.11 4.58 17.99
N GLU A 202 10.64 5.29 18.99
CA GLU A 202 10.32 5.05 20.39
C GLU A 202 9.01 5.72 20.78
N LYS A 203 8.13 5.04 21.50
CA LYS A 203 6.93 5.63 22.09
C LYS A 203 7.26 6.28 23.42
N VAL A 204 7.29 7.60 23.47
CA VAL A 204 7.56 8.37 24.67
C VAL A 204 6.29 9.06 25.16
N ARG A 205 6.15 9.19 26.50
CA ARG A 205 5.04 9.93 27.09
C ARG A 205 5.37 11.42 27.09
N ASP A 206 4.51 12.21 26.48
CA ASP A 206 4.65 13.67 26.49
C ASP A 206 4.37 14.20 27.90
N PRO A 207 5.31 14.95 28.52
CA PRO A 207 5.19 15.40 29.91
C PRO A 207 4.08 16.43 30.11
N VAL A 208 3.70 17.18 29.06
CA VAL A 208 2.69 18.24 29.15
C VAL A 208 1.29 17.68 28.91
N THR A 209 1.13 16.90 27.83
CA THR A 209 -0.20 16.39 27.42
C THR A 209 -0.52 15.02 28.01
N SER A 210 0.43 14.35 28.64
CA SER A 210 0.35 12.97 29.15
C SER A 210 -0.02 11.93 28.05
N ARG A 211 0.04 12.29 26.77
CA ARG A 211 -0.23 11.39 25.64
C ARG A 211 1.07 10.78 25.13
N ASN A 212 0.96 9.57 24.60
CA ASN A 212 2.10 8.96 23.91
C ASN A 212 2.32 9.62 22.55
N ARG A 213 3.59 9.81 22.20
CA ARG A 213 4.05 10.23 20.86
C ARG A 213 5.24 9.39 20.44
N GLY A 214 5.42 9.21 19.15
CA GLY A 214 6.63 8.61 18.60
C GLY A 214 7.77 9.64 18.58
N GLN A 215 8.98 9.15 18.77
CA GLN A 215 10.21 9.92 18.64
C GLN A 215 11.24 9.08 17.88
N VAL A 216 11.90 9.65 16.88
CA VAL A 216 13.00 9.00 16.17
C VAL A 216 14.19 8.82 17.11
N ARG A 217 14.79 7.64 17.08
CA ARG A 217 16.03 7.29 17.76
C ARG A 217 16.97 6.66 16.75
N PHE A 218 18.12 7.24 16.55
CA PHE A 218 19.17 6.67 15.71
C PHE A 218 19.90 5.55 16.44
N LEU A 219 20.31 4.51 15.68
CA LEU A 219 21.04 3.35 16.14
C LEU A 219 22.55 3.63 16.18
#